data_058237f6e33fa38334a319e752c694e8
#
_entry.id   058237f6e33fa38334a319e752c694e8
#
_cell.length_a   1.000
_cell.length_b   1.000
_cell.length_c   1.000
_cell.angle_alpha   90.00
_cell.angle_beta   90.00
_cell.angle_gamma   90.00
#
_symmetry.space_group_name_H-M   'P 1'
#
loop_
_entity.id
_entity.type
_entity.pdbx_description
1 polymer ?
#
loop_
_entity_poly.entity_id
_entity_poly.type
_entity_poly.pdbx_seq_one_letter_code
_entity_poly.pdbx_strand_id
1 'polypeptide(L)'
;MGRLFGTDGIRGIANRDLSIRRAEEVGMALAEVIRGEHPEKRPTVVIGRDTRLSGEMLQAALAGGLMAGGADVVLLGVVPTPAVAYLTVQKKAAAGVVISASHNPYEFNGIKIFGPEGYKLTDDEEDEIERMLLDRDIPMIPVEPEEIGTCREDREAAVQYAGYLASTVPEKLTGMKVLVDCSNGAAVRTAEELFSLLGAEATILCDAPDGTNINRECGSTHVEHLASLMAEGKYDLAVAFDGDADRCLAVDEQGHVVNGDQMIAIFARQMKAEGRLPGDAAVVTVMSSFGFFRFARENGIHAETTKVGDRYVLENMRKNGYNIGGEQSGHIIFREYMPTGDGELSAIQLMRVMKKTGEPLSVLAGRMPITPQVLLNVAADRDMKEALHESPEMEALIEECEERLGDTGRILIRASGTEPLIRVMVEGEDAALIRELAERLAAGCEKLLK
;
A
#
# COMPACT_ATOMS: atom_id res chain seq x y z
N MET A 1 7.09 15.11 -7.49
CA MET A 1 7.85 14.12 -6.70
C MET A 1 8.96 14.86 -6.01
N GLY A 2 9.04 14.81 -4.71
CA GLY A 2 10.03 15.52 -3.90
C GLY A 2 11.46 15.05 -4.16
N ARG A 3 12.41 15.75 -3.58
CA ARG A 3 13.86 15.44 -3.65
C ARG A 3 14.27 14.36 -2.62
N LEU A 4 13.49 14.22 -1.52
CA LEU A 4 13.65 13.22 -0.45
C LEU A 4 12.40 12.35 -0.33
N PHE A 5 11.21 12.98 -0.37
CA PHE A 5 9.95 12.25 -0.33
C PHE A 5 9.67 11.61 -1.68
N GLY A 6 9.58 10.27 -1.68
CA GLY A 6 9.04 9.52 -2.80
C GLY A 6 7.50 9.46 -2.74
N THR A 7 6.88 8.58 -3.50
CA THR A 7 5.43 8.32 -3.43
C THR A 7 4.98 7.78 -2.07
N ASP A 8 5.91 7.28 -1.25
CA ASP A 8 5.62 6.59 0.02
C ASP A 8 6.65 6.95 1.12
N GLY A 9 6.86 8.24 1.31
CA GLY A 9 7.75 8.79 2.33
C GLY A 9 9.24 8.81 1.94
N ILE A 10 10.09 9.06 2.93
CA ILE A 10 11.55 9.06 2.79
C ILE A 10 12.04 7.63 2.97
N ARG A 11 12.75 7.06 2.00
CA ARG A 11 13.30 5.69 2.06
C ARG A 11 14.79 5.66 1.78
N GLY A 12 15.48 4.69 2.40
CA GLY A 12 16.90 4.46 2.15
C GLY A 12 17.46 3.28 2.94
N ILE A 13 18.71 2.92 2.67
CA ILE A 13 19.43 1.93 3.46
C ILE A 13 19.71 2.55 4.84
N ALA A 14 19.24 1.84 5.89
CA ALA A 14 19.37 2.27 7.25
C ALA A 14 20.85 2.49 7.64
N ASN A 15 21.12 3.53 8.42
CA ASN A 15 22.45 3.95 8.87
C ASN A 15 23.43 4.34 7.75
N ARG A 16 22.97 4.41 6.50
CA ARG A 16 23.71 4.91 5.34
C ARG A 16 23.00 6.09 4.69
N ASP A 17 21.86 5.85 4.06
CA ASP A 17 21.05 6.87 3.39
C ASP A 17 20.05 7.48 4.39
N LEU A 18 19.46 6.64 5.25
CA LEU A 18 18.58 7.01 6.35
C LEU A 18 19.31 6.85 7.68
N SER A 19 20.01 7.90 8.10
CA SER A 19 20.81 7.95 9.33
C SER A 19 19.99 8.45 10.54
N ILE A 20 20.54 8.28 11.76
CA ILE A 20 19.98 8.87 12.99
C ILE A 20 19.85 10.38 12.87
N ARG A 21 20.85 11.06 12.27
CA ARG A 21 20.80 12.50 12.04
C ARG A 21 19.64 12.89 11.12
N ARG A 22 19.41 12.13 10.05
CA ARG A 22 18.29 12.40 9.14
C ARG A 22 16.96 12.22 9.87
N ALA A 23 16.81 11.18 10.68
CA ALA A 23 15.60 10.94 11.46
C ALA A 23 15.34 12.05 12.50
N GLU A 24 16.38 12.51 13.18
CA GLU A 24 16.32 13.66 14.11
C GLU A 24 15.88 14.93 13.38
N GLU A 25 16.54 15.27 12.26
CA GLU A 25 16.22 16.44 11.43
C GLU A 25 14.76 16.40 10.93
N VAL A 26 14.26 15.22 10.48
CA VAL A 26 12.85 15.05 10.09
C VAL A 26 11.92 15.31 11.26
N GLY A 27 12.26 14.82 12.46
CA GLY A 27 11.47 15.08 13.66
C GLY A 27 11.39 16.57 14.02
N MET A 28 12.50 17.29 13.95
CA MET A 28 12.53 18.74 14.19
C MET A 28 11.73 19.50 13.13
N ALA A 29 11.90 19.18 11.85
CA ALA A 29 11.18 19.83 10.76
C ALA A 29 9.66 19.60 10.87
N LEU A 30 9.22 18.37 11.16
CA LEU A 30 7.81 18.06 11.38
C LEU A 30 7.22 18.84 12.57
N ALA A 31 7.95 18.93 13.68
CA ALA A 31 7.51 19.72 14.84
C ALA A 31 7.34 21.20 14.50
N GLU A 32 8.23 21.76 13.66
CA GLU A 32 8.15 23.17 13.21
C GLU A 32 6.91 23.41 12.35
N VAL A 33 6.65 22.53 11.35
CA VAL A 33 5.46 22.61 10.49
C VAL A 33 4.19 22.58 11.34
N ILE A 34 4.05 21.58 12.21
CA ILE A 34 2.85 21.41 13.05
C ILE A 34 2.63 22.61 13.99
N ARG A 35 3.70 23.15 14.58
CA ARG A 35 3.60 24.31 15.45
C ARG A 35 3.20 25.58 14.68
N GLY A 36 3.67 25.72 13.45
CA GLY A 36 3.26 26.83 12.58
C GLY A 36 1.76 26.87 12.37
N GLU A 37 1.12 25.71 12.26
CA GLU A 37 -0.33 25.56 12.08
C GLU A 37 -1.14 25.78 13.37
N HIS A 38 -0.57 25.41 14.54
CA HIS A 38 -1.25 25.41 15.84
C HIS A 38 -0.39 26.00 16.98
N PRO A 39 -0.03 27.28 16.90
CA PRO A 39 0.94 27.90 17.83
C PRO A 39 0.50 27.95 19.31
N GLU A 40 -0.80 27.83 19.58
CA GLU A 40 -1.37 27.89 20.94
C GLU A 40 -1.41 26.55 21.68
N LYS A 41 -1.04 25.43 21.01
CA LYS A 41 -1.12 24.10 21.59
C LYS A 41 0.20 23.34 21.41
N ARG A 42 0.60 22.63 22.46
CA ARG A 42 1.67 21.64 22.34
C ARG A 42 1.16 20.47 21.49
N PRO A 43 1.72 20.22 20.29
CA PRO A 43 1.28 19.13 19.44
C PRO A 43 1.67 17.78 20.01
N THR A 44 0.84 16.77 19.75
CA THR A 44 1.17 15.37 20.03
C THR A 44 1.40 14.64 18.72
N VAL A 45 2.49 13.86 18.62
CA VAL A 45 2.80 13.01 17.47
C VAL A 45 2.84 11.56 17.91
N VAL A 46 2.15 10.68 17.19
CA VAL A 46 2.23 9.24 17.42
C VAL A 46 3.27 8.62 16.49
N ILE A 47 4.05 7.64 16.98
CA ILE A 47 5.08 6.94 16.18
C ILE A 47 4.87 5.45 16.30
N GLY A 48 4.66 4.78 15.15
CA GLY A 48 4.68 3.33 15.02
C GLY A 48 5.82 2.85 14.14
N ARG A 49 6.15 1.57 14.20
CA ARG A 49 7.20 0.96 13.38
C ARG A 49 6.91 -0.48 13.04
N ASP A 50 7.59 -1.01 12.04
CA ASP A 50 7.66 -2.43 11.79
C ASP A 50 8.74 -3.13 12.66
N THR A 51 9.09 -4.34 12.31
CA THR A 51 9.99 -5.22 13.08
C THR A 51 11.46 -5.10 12.70
N ARG A 52 11.84 -4.21 11.77
CA ARG A 52 13.22 -4.05 11.29
C ARG A 52 14.17 -3.68 12.42
N LEU A 53 15.37 -4.25 12.38
CA LEU A 53 16.43 -3.99 13.37
C LEU A 53 16.71 -2.50 13.57
N SER A 54 16.69 -1.71 12.50
CA SER A 54 16.94 -0.27 12.53
C SER A 54 15.77 0.55 13.10
N GLY A 55 14.58 -0.07 13.31
CA GLY A 55 13.37 0.64 13.70
C GLY A 55 13.51 1.39 15.02
N GLU A 56 14.05 0.77 16.07
CA GLU A 56 14.22 1.40 17.39
C GLU A 56 15.21 2.57 17.35
N MET A 57 16.31 2.40 16.62
CA MET A 57 17.31 3.44 16.45
C MET A 57 16.74 4.70 15.80
N LEU A 58 16.00 4.51 14.69
CA LEU A 58 15.37 5.62 13.97
C LEU A 58 14.24 6.26 14.78
N GLN A 59 13.43 5.45 15.48
CA GLN A 59 12.37 5.92 16.37
C GLN A 59 12.92 6.83 17.49
N ALA A 60 14.01 6.42 18.11
CA ALA A 60 14.62 7.21 19.20
C ALA A 60 15.14 8.57 18.69
N ALA A 61 15.77 8.58 17.51
CA ALA A 61 16.29 9.80 16.90
C ALA A 61 15.14 10.75 16.48
N LEU A 62 14.14 10.22 15.79
CA LEU A 62 12.94 10.97 15.37
C LEU A 62 12.20 11.57 16.59
N ALA A 63 11.98 10.76 17.63
CA ALA A 63 11.34 11.22 18.86
C ALA A 63 12.15 12.31 19.55
N GLY A 64 13.48 12.21 19.57
CA GLY A 64 14.38 13.25 20.09
C GLY A 64 14.21 14.58 19.34
N GLY A 65 14.18 14.53 18.00
CA GLY A 65 13.95 15.71 17.16
C GLY A 65 12.59 16.36 17.41
N LEU A 66 11.51 15.55 17.46
CA LEU A 66 10.16 16.02 17.77
C LEU A 66 10.08 16.71 19.15
N MET A 67 10.67 16.09 20.18
CA MET A 67 10.69 16.68 21.53
C MET A 67 11.50 17.97 21.57
N ALA A 68 12.64 18.02 20.90
CA ALA A 68 13.45 19.23 20.78
C ALA A 68 12.74 20.35 20.04
N GLY A 69 11.83 20.01 19.12
CA GLY A 69 10.92 20.94 18.44
C GLY A 69 9.64 21.24 19.24
N GLY A 70 9.47 20.74 20.48
CA GLY A 70 8.35 21.06 21.38
C GLY A 70 7.10 20.17 21.23
N ALA A 71 7.19 19.05 20.51
CA ALA A 71 6.07 18.10 20.37
C ALA A 71 6.13 17.00 21.45
N ASP A 72 4.98 16.63 22.00
CA ASP A 72 4.85 15.41 22.80
C ASP A 72 4.78 14.19 21.89
N VAL A 73 5.43 13.11 22.28
CA VAL A 73 5.53 11.87 21.48
C VAL A 73 4.82 10.70 22.19
N VAL A 74 4.05 9.95 21.43
CA VAL A 74 3.45 8.70 21.89
C VAL A 74 3.97 7.55 21.04
N LEU A 75 4.76 6.66 21.63
CA LEU A 75 5.30 5.49 20.96
C LEU A 75 4.24 4.37 20.95
N LEU A 76 3.81 3.96 19.76
CA LEU A 76 2.84 2.88 19.56
C LEU A 76 3.50 1.49 19.52
N GLY A 77 4.84 1.44 19.45
CA GLY A 77 5.59 0.20 19.30
C GLY A 77 5.51 -0.37 17.87
N VAL A 78 5.53 -1.69 17.78
CA VAL A 78 5.35 -2.41 16.51
C VAL A 78 3.86 -2.50 16.22
N VAL A 79 3.42 -1.82 15.16
CA VAL A 79 2.02 -1.81 14.69
C VAL A 79 1.98 -1.62 13.17
N PRO A 80 0.95 -2.11 12.47
CA PRO A 80 0.72 -1.85 11.06
C PRO A 80 0.69 -0.36 10.68
N THR A 81 1.11 -0.04 9.46
CA THR A 81 1.01 1.33 8.92
C THR A 81 -0.41 1.91 9.07
N PRO A 82 -1.49 1.20 8.68
CA PRO A 82 -2.85 1.71 8.87
C PRO A 82 -3.24 1.92 10.34
N ALA A 83 -2.66 1.16 11.28
CA ALA A 83 -2.89 1.39 12.71
C ALA A 83 -2.38 2.78 13.16
N VAL A 84 -1.26 3.24 12.62
CA VAL A 84 -0.76 4.59 12.92
C VAL A 84 -1.71 5.65 12.37
N ALA A 85 -2.17 5.51 11.12
CA ALA A 85 -3.14 6.43 10.52
C ALA A 85 -4.43 6.50 11.36
N TYR A 86 -4.98 5.34 11.75
CA TYR A 86 -6.16 5.24 12.60
C TYR A 86 -5.96 5.89 13.98
N LEU A 87 -4.87 5.54 14.66
CA LEU A 87 -4.60 6.04 16.01
C LEU A 87 -4.23 7.53 16.03
N THR A 88 -3.69 8.08 14.94
CA THR A 88 -3.51 9.53 14.78
C THR A 88 -4.85 10.25 14.94
N VAL A 89 -5.87 9.79 14.22
CA VAL A 89 -7.22 10.35 14.30
C VAL A 89 -7.85 10.10 15.67
N GLN A 90 -7.77 8.87 16.19
CA GLN A 90 -8.43 8.50 17.46
C GLN A 90 -7.85 9.25 18.67
N LYS A 91 -6.54 9.48 18.67
CA LYS A 91 -5.86 10.21 19.75
C LYS A 91 -5.84 11.72 19.52
N LYS A 92 -6.43 12.20 18.42
CA LYS A 92 -6.41 13.60 18.01
C LYS A 92 -4.98 14.15 17.99
N ALA A 93 -4.05 13.33 17.51
CA ALA A 93 -2.68 13.71 17.33
C ALA A 93 -2.53 14.68 16.15
N ALA A 94 -1.58 15.58 16.22
CA ALA A 94 -1.29 16.53 15.15
C ALA A 94 -0.65 15.83 13.93
N ALA A 95 0.09 14.73 14.18
CA ALA A 95 0.62 13.88 13.12
C ALA A 95 0.83 12.44 13.61
N GLY A 96 0.92 11.52 12.65
CA GLY A 96 1.36 10.14 12.85
C GLY A 96 2.58 9.84 12.00
N VAL A 97 3.56 9.12 12.55
CA VAL A 97 4.76 8.73 11.82
C VAL A 97 4.93 7.23 11.86
N VAL A 98 5.21 6.64 10.69
CA VAL A 98 5.53 5.22 10.54
C VAL A 98 6.99 5.08 10.14
N ILE A 99 7.70 4.20 10.85
CA ILE A 99 9.07 3.83 10.52
C ILE A 99 9.03 2.43 9.90
N SER A 100 9.01 2.38 8.56
CA SER A 100 8.97 1.17 7.75
C SER A 100 9.40 1.43 6.31
N ALA A 101 9.87 0.38 5.63
CA ALA A 101 10.08 0.35 4.19
C ALA A 101 9.18 -0.71 3.50
N SER A 102 8.02 -1.03 4.10
CA SER A 102 7.00 -1.93 3.55
C SER A 102 7.60 -3.29 3.13
N HIS A 103 7.54 -3.64 1.86
CA HIS A 103 7.98 -4.92 1.30
C HIS A 103 9.49 -5.03 1.03
N ASN A 104 10.27 -3.98 1.26
CA ASN A 104 11.72 -4.01 1.03
C ASN A 104 12.43 -4.95 2.02
N PRO A 105 13.63 -5.48 1.69
CA PRO A 105 14.49 -6.20 2.64
C PRO A 105 14.82 -5.36 3.89
N TYR A 106 15.27 -6.03 4.96
CA TYR A 106 15.43 -5.43 6.29
C TYR A 106 16.47 -4.30 6.34
N GLU A 107 17.42 -4.29 5.43
CA GLU A 107 18.46 -3.25 5.32
C GLU A 107 17.89 -1.88 4.99
N PHE A 108 16.75 -1.84 4.31
CA PHE A 108 16.02 -0.61 4.03
C PHE A 108 15.13 -0.24 5.20
N ASN A 109 14.92 1.06 5.38
CA ASN A 109 13.88 1.60 6.22
C ASN A 109 13.31 2.88 5.60
N GLY A 110 12.26 3.42 6.20
CA GLY A 110 11.62 4.65 5.72
C GLY A 110 10.91 5.40 6.83
N ILE A 111 10.54 6.63 6.53
CA ILE A 111 9.72 7.48 7.38
C ILE A 111 8.56 7.98 6.55
N LYS A 112 7.34 7.57 6.92
CA LYS A 112 6.06 8.02 6.33
C LYS A 112 5.36 8.90 7.35
N ILE A 113 4.76 10.00 6.91
CA ILE A 113 4.09 10.95 7.80
C ILE A 113 2.62 11.08 7.39
N PHE A 114 1.74 11.04 8.38
CA PHE A 114 0.31 11.25 8.27
C PHE A 114 -0.07 12.52 9.02
N GLY A 115 -0.92 13.32 8.41
CA GLY A 115 -1.56 14.47 9.05
C GLY A 115 -2.66 14.08 10.04
N PRO A 116 -3.32 15.05 10.69
CA PRO A 116 -4.27 14.83 11.77
C PRO A 116 -5.51 14.06 11.36
N GLU A 117 -5.85 14.03 10.08
CA GLU A 117 -6.97 13.25 9.52
C GLU A 117 -6.56 11.82 9.13
N GLY A 118 -5.31 11.41 9.38
CA GLY A 118 -4.79 10.09 9.04
C GLY A 118 -4.43 9.90 7.56
N TYR A 119 -4.46 10.96 6.76
CA TYR A 119 -3.96 10.96 5.38
C TYR A 119 -2.47 11.29 5.34
N LYS A 120 -1.76 10.80 4.31
CA LYS A 120 -0.38 11.23 4.06
C LYS A 120 -0.32 12.74 3.88
N LEU A 121 0.83 13.35 4.21
CA LEU A 121 1.06 14.76 3.98
C LEU A 121 0.83 15.13 2.51
N THR A 122 0.43 16.36 2.28
CA THR A 122 0.34 16.94 0.93
C THR A 122 1.72 17.22 0.35
N ASP A 123 1.82 17.40 -0.98
CA ASP A 123 3.08 17.76 -1.62
C ASP A 123 3.66 19.06 -1.06
N ASP A 124 2.81 20.06 -0.75
CA ASP A 124 3.24 21.34 -0.20
C ASP A 124 3.86 21.18 1.21
N GLU A 125 3.28 20.35 2.08
CA GLU A 125 3.83 20.04 3.42
C GLU A 125 5.14 19.22 3.33
N GLU A 126 5.22 18.25 2.40
CA GLU A 126 6.44 17.49 2.14
C GLU A 126 7.55 18.40 1.59
N ASP A 127 7.24 19.31 0.67
CA ASP A 127 8.18 20.29 0.11
C ASP A 127 8.69 21.27 1.19
N GLU A 128 7.85 21.69 2.14
CA GLU A 128 8.26 22.53 3.26
C GLU A 128 9.28 21.82 4.15
N ILE A 129 9.02 20.55 4.51
CA ILE A 129 9.98 19.73 5.24
C ILE A 129 11.28 19.57 4.44
N GLU A 130 11.22 19.29 3.13
CA GLU A 130 12.41 19.17 2.28
C GLU A 130 13.25 20.44 2.23
N ARG A 131 12.63 21.61 2.18
CA ARG A 131 13.34 22.90 2.21
C ARG A 131 14.10 23.07 3.53
N MET A 132 13.51 22.72 4.66
CA MET A 132 14.21 22.72 5.96
C MET A 132 15.42 21.80 5.97
N LEU A 133 15.26 20.59 5.39
CA LEU A 133 16.26 19.53 5.44
C LEU A 133 17.41 19.71 4.43
N LEU A 134 17.13 20.23 3.24
CA LEU A 134 18.05 20.28 2.12
C LEU A 134 18.59 21.69 1.88
N ASP A 135 17.70 22.68 1.77
CA ASP A 135 18.05 24.05 1.43
C ASP A 135 18.46 24.86 2.67
N ARG A 136 17.92 24.44 3.85
CA ARG A 136 18.13 25.11 5.13
C ARG A 136 17.77 26.59 5.11
N ASP A 137 16.83 26.95 4.26
CA ASP A 137 16.29 28.31 4.13
C ASP A 137 15.25 28.62 5.22
N ILE A 138 14.66 27.57 5.83
CA ILE A 138 13.80 27.67 7.01
C ILE A 138 14.58 27.10 8.20
N PRO A 139 14.85 27.88 9.27
CA PRO A 139 15.62 27.39 10.41
C PRO A 139 14.78 26.45 11.29
N MET A 140 15.35 25.32 11.65
CA MET A 140 14.80 24.43 12.69
C MET A 140 15.41 24.86 14.03
N ILE A 141 14.64 25.56 14.86
CA ILE A 141 15.12 26.14 16.11
C ILE A 141 14.57 25.31 17.28
N PRO A 142 15.43 24.69 18.11
CA PRO A 142 14.99 24.04 19.35
C PRO A 142 14.21 25.02 20.23
N VAL A 143 13.17 24.51 20.87
CA VAL A 143 12.38 25.31 21.82
C VAL A 143 13.11 25.61 23.10
N GLU A 144 12.61 26.56 23.88
CA GLU A 144 13.14 26.84 25.21
C GLU A 144 12.98 25.60 26.15
N PRO A 145 13.82 25.46 27.20
CA PRO A 145 13.82 24.29 28.08
C PRO A 145 12.46 23.92 28.66
N GLU A 146 11.62 24.91 28.94
CA GLU A 146 10.28 24.73 29.51
C GLU A 146 9.26 24.19 28.47
N GLU A 147 9.58 24.28 27.19
CA GLU A 147 8.75 23.88 26.07
C GLU A 147 9.15 22.52 25.51
N ILE A 148 10.23 21.91 25.95
CA ILE A 148 10.67 20.59 25.52
C ILE A 148 9.52 19.57 25.68
N GLY A 149 9.24 18.80 24.63
CA GLY A 149 8.20 17.78 24.60
C GLY A 149 8.53 16.57 25.48
N THR A 150 7.51 15.78 25.77
CA THR A 150 7.63 14.54 26.54
C THR A 150 7.43 13.31 25.66
N CYS A 151 7.93 12.15 26.12
CA CYS A 151 7.74 10.88 25.43
C CYS A 151 7.09 9.85 26.35
N ARG A 152 6.07 9.13 25.86
CA ARG A 152 5.43 8.02 26.56
C ARG A 152 5.12 6.87 25.62
N GLU A 153 5.00 5.66 26.15
CA GLU A 153 4.54 4.48 25.41
C GLU A 153 3.03 4.30 25.53
N ASP A 154 2.41 3.84 24.43
CA ASP A 154 1.04 3.29 24.43
C ASP A 154 1.11 1.80 24.14
N ARG A 155 1.01 0.98 25.16
CA ARG A 155 1.11 -0.49 25.08
C ARG A 155 -0.16 -1.15 24.57
N GLU A 156 -1.27 -0.41 24.53
CA GLU A 156 -2.58 -0.91 24.08
C GLU A 156 -2.86 -0.61 22.59
N ALA A 157 -1.94 0.05 21.91
CA ALA A 157 -2.11 0.52 20.53
C ALA A 157 -2.54 -0.62 19.57
N ALA A 158 -1.84 -1.75 19.60
CA ALA A 158 -2.13 -2.92 18.76
C ALA A 158 -3.53 -3.50 19.07
N VAL A 159 -3.88 -3.65 20.36
CA VAL A 159 -5.18 -4.18 20.79
C VAL A 159 -6.31 -3.23 20.42
N GLN A 160 -6.12 -1.91 20.60
CA GLN A 160 -7.10 -0.89 20.19
C GLN A 160 -7.39 -0.96 18.70
N TYR A 161 -6.34 -1.11 17.88
CA TYR A 161 -6.49 -1.23 16.44
C TYR A 161 -7.17 -2.54 16.02
N ALA A 162 -6.74 -3.69 16.55
CA ALA A 162 -7.38 -4.98 16.28
C ALA A 162 -8.87 -4.97 16.69
N GLY A 163 -9.20 -4.38 17.83
CA GLY A 163 -10.58 -4.20 18.27
C GLY A 163 -11.41 -3.33 17.33
N TYR A 164 -10.83 -2.25 16.81
CA TYR A 164 -11.48 -1.42 15.80
C TYR A 164 -11.73 -2.22 14.51
N LEU A 165 -10.72 -2.92 13.97
CA LEU A 165 -10.89 -3.73 12.76
C LEU A 165 -11.98 -4.77 12.95
N ALA A 166 -11.97 -5.50 14.06
CA ALA A 166 -13.01 -6.49 14.38
C ALA A 166 -14.41 -5.88 14.39
N SER A 167 -14.57 -4.61 14.80
CA SER A 167 -15.85 -3.92 14.80
C SER A 167 -16.42 -3.61 13.42
N THR A 168 -15.58 -3.64 12.37
CA THR A 168 -16.01 -3.42 10.98
C THR A 168 -16.69 -4.63 10.35
N VAL A 169 -16.61 -5.79 11.02
CA VAL A 169 -17.25 -7.04 10.62
C VAL A 169 -18.27 -7.44 11.70
N PRO A 170 -19.54 -7.12 11.51
CA PRO A 170 -20.57 -7.41 12.53
C PRO A 170 -20.87 -8.91 12.67
N GLU A 171 -20.61 -9.69 11.64
CA GLU A 171 -20.81 -11.13 11.64
C GLU A 171 -19.62 -11.86 12.30
N LYS A 172 -19.89 -12.89 13.13
CA LYS A 172 -18.81 -13.77 13.59
C LYS A 172 -18.33 -14.67 12.46
N LEU A 173 -17.02 -14.82 12.35
CA LEU A 173 -16.37 -15.69 11.38
C LEU A 173 -16.12 -17.12 11.88
N THR A 174 -16.89 -17.53 12.90
CA THR A 174 -16.77 -18.84 13.55
C THR A 174 -16.86 -19.98 12.53
N GLY A 175 -15.94 -20.93 12.65
CA GLY A 175 -15.83 -22.10 11.77
C GLY A 175 -15.07 -21.84 10.46
N MET A 176 -14.64 -20.60 10.21
CA MET A 176 -13.73 -20.32 9.09
C MET A 176 -12.28 -20.58 9.53
N LYS A 177 -11.55 -21.31 8.71
CA LYS A 177 -10.14 -21.65 8.91
C LYS A 177 -9.27 -20.84 7.98
N VAL A 178 -8.38 -20.01 8.53
CA VAL A 178 -7.52 -19.12 7.75
C VAL A 178 -6.06 -19.36 8.09
N LEU A 179 -5.23 -19.44 7.07
CA LEU A 179 -3.78 -19.40 7.18
C LEU A 179 -3.30 -17.98 6.98
N VAL A 180 -2.55 -17.41 7.93
CA VAL A 180 -2.17 -15.99 7.94
C VAL A 180 -0.65 -15.88 7.97
N ASP A 181 -0.06 -15.31 6.93
CA ASP A 181 1.36 -14.99 6.87
C ASP A 181 1.59 -13.51 7.24
N CYS A 182 2.23 -13.31 8.40
CA CYS A 182 2.54 -11.98 8.93
C CYS A 182 3.87 -11.41 8.41
N SER A 183 4.54 -12.04 7.44
CA SER A 183 5.82 -11.60 6.84
C SER A 183 6.95 -11.32 7.85
N ASN A 184 6.88 -11.83 9.08
CA ASN A 184 7.69 -11.38 10.22
C ASN A 184 7.65 -9.84 10.42
N GLY A 185 6.57 -9.20 9.96
CA GLY A 185 6.35 -7.76 9.93
C GLY A 185 5.46 -7.24 11.05
N ALA A 186 4.82 -6.11 10.82
CA ALA A 186 4.04 -5.40 11.84
C ALA A 186 2.77 -6.14 12.28
N ALA A 187 2.16 -6.94 11.40
CA ALA A 187 0.96 -7.74 11.69
C ALA A 187 1.15 -8.78 12.81
N VAL A 188 2.39 -9.14 13.17
CA VAL A 188 2.67 -10.08 14.29
C VAL A 188 2.10 -9.63 15.64
N ARG A 189 1.74 -8.35 15.78
CA ARG A 189 1.19 -7.78 17.03
C ARG A 189 -0.32 -7.66 17.02
N THR A 190 -0.96 -7.83 15.88
CA THR A 190 -2.39 -7.55 15.70
C THR A 190 -3.17 -8.76 15.20
N ALA A 191 -2.57 -9.59 14.34
CA ALA A 191 -3.28 -10.66 13.64
C ALA A 191 -3.94 -11.68 14.58
N GLU A 192 -3.22 -12.23 15.58
CA GLU A 192 -3.77 -13.23 16.49
C GLU A 192 -5.01 -12.69 17.23
N GLU A 193 -4.91 -11.49 17.81
CA GLU A 193 -6.01 -10.84 18.52
C GLU A 193 -7.18 -10.56 17.58
N LEU A 194 -6.93 -10.03 16.38
CA LEU A 194 -7.95 -9.70 15.39
C LEU A 194 -8.79 -10.91 14.99
N PHE A 195 -8.15 -12.00 14.56
CA PHE A 195 -8.88 -13.19 14.12
C PHE A 195 -9.57 -13.89 15.30
N SER A 196 -8.98 -13.87 16.51
CA SER A 196 -9.60 -14.36 17.74
C SER A 196 -10.88 -13.59 18.09
N LEU A 197 -10.85 -12.25 18.03
CA LEU A 197 -12.04 -11.40 18.27
C LEU A 197 -13.18 -11.71 17.31
N LEU A 198 -12.87 -12.08 16.07
CA LEU A 198 -13.85 -12.48 15.05
C LEU A 198 -14.32 -13.94 15.20
N GLY A 199 -13.63 -14.74 16.01
CA GLY A 199 -13.92 -16.15 16.22
C GLY A 199 -13.51 -17.06 15.06
N ALA A 200 -12.58 -16.63 14.22
CA ALA A 200 -11.98 -17.44 13.18
C ALA A 200 -10.89 -18.38 13.74
N GLU A 201 -10.71 -19.54 13.11
CA GLU A 201 -9.63 -20.48 13.42
C GLU A 201 -8.39 -20.10 12.60
N ALA A 202 -7.56 -19.18 13.12
CA ALA A 202 -6.37 -18.71 12.43
C ALA A 202 -5.14 -19.55 12.79
N THR A 203 -4.36 -19.92 11.77
CA THR A 203 -2.99 -20.43 11.92
C THR A 203 -2.04 -19.34 11.45
N ILE A 204 -1.26 -18.78 12.38
CA ILE A 204 -0.34 -17.70 12.09
C ILE A 204 1.02 -18.26 11.68
N LEU A 205 1.59 -17.73 10.60
CA LEU A 205 2.92 -18.04 10.08
C LEU A 205 3.78 -16.79 10.04
N CYS A 206 5.10 -16.99 9.99
CA CYS A 206 6.06 -15.88 9.88
C CYS A 206 5.80 -14.81 10.96
N ASP A 207 5.65 -15.25 12.20
CA ASP A 207 5.27 -14.44 13.37
C ASP A 207 6.40 -14.31 14.42
N ALA A 208 7.62 -14.73 14.07
CA ALA A 208 8.80 -14.71 14.92
C ALA A 208 9.90 -13.76 14.38
N PRO A 209 9.67 -12.44 14.41
CA PRO A 209 10.61 -11.47 13.87
C PRO A 209 11.92 -11.44 14.68
N ASP A 210 13.07 -11.45 13.98
CA ASP A 210 14.40 -11.34 14.55
C ASP A 210 15.10 -9.99 14.21
N GLY A 211 14.39 -9.09 13.54
CA GLY A 211 14.88 -7.80 13.08
C GLY A 211 15.48 -7.82 11.68
N THR A 212 15.80 -9.01 11.14
CA THR A 212 16.45 -9.19 9.85
C THR A 212 15.69 -10.10 8.88
N ASN A 213 14.64 -10.75 9.35
CA ASN A 213 13.86 -11.72 8.59
C ASN A 213 12.52 -11.21 8.04
N ILE A 214 12.22 -9.91 8.18
CA ILE A 214 11.02 -9.30 7.58
C ILE A 214 11.01 -9.48 6.07
N ASN A 215 9.88 -9.91 5.51
CA ASN A 215 9.66 -10.20 4.08
C ASN A 215 10.60 -11.27 3.47
N ARG A 216 11.43 -11.94 4.26
CA ARG A 216 12.38 -12.91 3.75
C ARG A 216 11.69 -14.24 3.45
N GLU A 217 11.47 -14.53 2.17
CA GLU A 217 10.78 -15.73 1.69
C GLU A 217 9.37 -15.91 2.26
N CYS A 218 8.69 -14.81 2.60
CA CYS A 218 7.35 -14.80 3.18
C CYS A 218 6.60 -13.50 2.83
N GLY A 219 5.33 -13.44 3.22
CA GLY A 219 4.46 -12.31 3.01
C GLY A 219 3.94 -12.16 1.59
N SER A 220 3.33 -11.02 1.29
CA SER A 220 2.62 -10.76 0.03
C SER A 220 3.52 -10.75 -1.22
N THR A 221 4.84 -10.59 -1.06
CA THR A 221 5.80 -10.66 -2.17
C THR A 221 6.29 -12.09 -2.46
N HIS A 222 5.95 -13.05 -1.63
CA HIS A 222 6.32 -14.46 -1.73
C HIS A 222 5.12 -15.37 -1.42
N VAL A 223 3.93 -14.99 -1.88
CA VAL A 223 2.66 -15.65 -1.55
C VAL A 223 2.55 -17.09 -2.07
N GLU A 224 3.38 -17.47 -3.02
CA GLU A 224 3.36 -18.80 -3.66
C GLU A 224 3.64 -19.94 -2.67
N HIS A 225 4.38 -19.68 -1.59
CA HIS A 225 4.64 -20.70 -0.57
C HIS A 225 3.35 -21.15 0.14
N LEU A 226 2.35 -20.26 0.27
CA LEU A 226 1.04 -20.58 0.84
C LEU A 226 0.24 -21.55 -0.05
N ALA A 227 0.44 -21.52 -1.38
CA ALA A 227 -0.26 -22.40 -2.30
C ALA A 227 -0.03 -23.89 -1.98
N SER A 228 1.21 -24.25 -1.63
CA SER A 228 1.53 -25.62 -1.24
C SER A 228 0.88 -26.05 0.09
N LEU A 229 0.76 -25.11 1.05
CA LEU A 229 0.12 -25.38 2.34
C LEU A 229 -1.41 -25.48 2.18
N MET A 230 -2.00 -24.71 1.27
CA MET A 230 -3.42 -24.78 0.94
C MET A 230 -3.80 -26.13 0.29
N ALA A 231 -2.90 -26.74 -0.47
CA ALA A 231 -3.12 -28.04 -1.09
C ALA A 231 -3.35 -29.18 -0.06
N GLU A 232 -3.03 -29.00 1.21
CA GLU A 232 -3.36 -29.94 2.29
C GLU A 232 -4.88 -29.96 2.62
N GLY A 233 -5.67 -29.01 2.10
CA GLY A 233 -7.14 -28.98 2.24
C GLY A 233 -7.65 -28.68 3.65
N LYS A 234 -6.86 -27.99 4.48
CA LYS A 234 -7.19 -27.72 5.89
C LYS A 234 -7.79 -26.34 6.12
N TYR A 235 -7.64 -25.42 5.17
CA TYR A 235 -8.02 -24.03 5.31
C TYR A 235 -9.03 -23.60 4.23
N ASP A 236 -9.87 -22.63 4.55
CA ASP A 236 -10.83 -22.05 3.62
C ASP A 236 -10.16 -21.01 2.71
N LEU A 237 -9.13 -20.33 3.24
CA LEU A 237 -8.28 -19.39 2.52
C LEU A 237 -6.95 -19.21 3.24
N ALA A 238 -5.96 -18.66 2.52
CA ALA A 238 -4.79 -18.06 3.12
C ALA A 238 -4.71 -16.59 2.78
N VAL A 239 -4.08 -15.79 3.66
CA VAL A 239 -3.77 -14.36 3.44
C VAL A 239 -2.32 -14.09 3.80
N ALA A 240 -1.68 -13.21 3.04
CA ALA A 240 -0.31 -12.77 3.25
C ALA A 240 -0.24 -11.24 3.27
N PHE A 241 0.36 -10.70 4.31
CA PHE A 241 0.63 -9.26 4.43
C PHE A 241 2.06 -8.93 3.97
N ASP A 242 2.34 -7.67 3.70
CA ASP A 242 3.71 -7.19 3.59
C ASP A 242 4.23 -6.69 4.94
N GLY A 243 5.47 -6.22 4.99
CA GLY A 243 6.16 -5.94 6.25
C GLY A 243 5.49 -4.90 7.15
N ASP A 244 4.73 -3.95 6.62
CA ASP A 244 3.97 -2.97 7.39
C ASP A 244 2.45 -3.15 7.28
N ALA A 245 2.03 -4.27 6.68
CA ALA A 245 0.66 -4.75 6.60
C ALA A 245 -0.34 -3.76 5.98
N ASP A 246 0.11 -2.88 5.08
CA ASP A 246 -0.76 -2.03 4.29
C ASP A 246 -1.27 -2.73 3.02
N ARG A 247 -0.76 -3.94 2.73
CA ARG A 247 -1.14 -4.83 1.61
C ARG A 247 -1.59 -6.19 2.09
N CYS A 248 -2.50 -6.80 1.31
CA CYS A 248 -2.94 -8.18 1.47
C CYS A 248 -3.08 -8.86 0.11
N LEU A 249 -2.49 -10.02 -0.06
CA LEU A 249 -2.84 -10.97 -1.10
C LEU A 249 -3.45 -12.21 -0.47
N ALA A 250 -4.33 -12.91 -1.20
CA ALA A 250 -4.96 -14.12 -0.71
C ALA A 250 -4.60 -15.34 -1.58
N VAL A 251 -4.83 -16.54 -1.02
CA VAL A 251 -4.78 -17.81 -1.76
C VAL A 251 -6.06 -18.55 -1.47
N ASP A 252 -6.71 -19.04 -2.51
CA ASP A 252 -7.96 -19.78 -2.39
C ASP A 252 -7.74 -21.22 -1.89
N GLU A 253 -8.82 -21.92 -1.60
CA GLU A 253 -8.81 -23.31 -1.13
C GLU A 253 -8.25 -24.32 -2.13
N GLN A 254 -8.03 -23.92 -3.38
CA GLN A 254 -7.41 -24.70 -4.44
C GLN A 254 -5.92 -24.39 -4.63
N GLY A 255 -5.37 -23.40 -3.89
CA GLY A 255 -3.99 -22.99 -3.98
C GLY A 255 -3.71 -21.93 -5.05
N HIS A 256 -4.72 -21.27 -5.62
CA HIS A 256 -4.52 -20.19 -6.57
C HIS A 256 -4.41 -18.85 -5.85
N VAL A 257 -3.44 -18.03 -6.29
CA VAL A 257 -3.27 -16.68 -5.77
C VAL A 257 -4.43 -15.80 -6.24
N VAL A 258 -5.02 -15.08 -5.29
CA VAL A 258 -6.05 -14.06 -5.51
C VAL A 258 -5.42 -12.69 -5.25
N ASN A 259 -5.19 -11.95 -6.34
CA ASN A 259 -4.50 -10.67 -6.29
C ASN A 259 -5.42 -9.49 -5.91
N GLY A 260 -4.84 -8.30 -5.75
CA GLY A 260 -5.58 -7.08 -5.35
C GLY A 260 -6.71 -6.73 -6.31
N ASP A 261 -6.54 -6.90 -7.63
CA ASP A 261 -7.60 -6.62 -8.60
C ASP A 261 -8.81 -7.56 -8.41
N GLN A 262 -8.56 -8.86 -8.19
CA GLN A 262 -9.63 -9.82 -7.90
C GLN A 262 -10.32 -9.52 -6.57
N MET A 263 -9.55 -9.13 -5.55
CA MET A 263 -10.11 -8.74 -4.26
C MET A 263 -10.98 -7.48 -4.40
N ILE A 264 -10.52 -6.44 -5.11
CA ILE A 264 -11.30 -5.23 -5.38
C ILE A 264 -12.58 -5.57 -6.15
N ALA A 265 -12.51 -6.48 -7.14
CA ALA A 265 -13.67 -6.93 -7.89
C ALA A 265 -14.70 -7.62 -6.98
N ILE A 266 -14.27 -8.51 -6.08
CA ILE A 266 -15.10 -9.17 -5.08
C ILE A 266 -15.79 -8.14 -4.18
N PHE A 267 -15.01 -7.19 -3.65
CA PHE A 267 -15.51 -6.16 -2.74
C PHE A 267 -16.48 -5.22 -3.44
N ALA A 268 -16.13 -4.69 -4.61
CA ALA A 268 -16.98 -3.77 -5.35
C ALA A 268 -18.33 -4.41 -5.72
N ARG A 269 -18.33 -5.67 -6.15
CA ARG A 269 -19.56 -6.41 -6.44
C ARG A 269 -20.43 -6.59 -5.19
N GLN A 270 -19.81 -6.95 -4.06
CA GLN A 270 -20.53 -7.13 -2.80
C GLN A 270 -21.07 -5.80 -2.26
N MET A 271 -20.25 -4.75 -2.28
CA MET A 271 -20.65 -3.41 -1.84
C MET A 271 -21.79 -2.85 -2.72
N LYS A 272 -21.75 -3.11 -4.03
CA LYS A 272 -22.86 -2.74 -4.94
C LYS A 272 -24.15 -3.45 -4.55
N ALA A 273 -24.10 -4.75 -4.30
CA ALA A 273 -25.26 -5.52 -3.86
C ALA A 273 -25.83 -5.05 -2.51
N GLU A 274 -24.98 -4.47 -1.66
CA GLU A 274 -25.36 -3.89 -0.37
C GLU A 274 -25.77 -2.40 -0.44
N GLY A 275 -25.71 -1.76 -1.61
CA GLY A 275 -25.99 -0.33 -1.77
C GLY A 275 -24.92 0.59 -1.15
N ARG A 276 -23.69 0.08 -0.98
CA ARG A 276 -22.55 0.77 -0.35
C ARG A 276 -21.48 1.20 -1.34
N LEU A 277 -21.74 1.09 -2.65
CA LEU A 277 -20.81 1.48 -3.72
C LEU A 277 -21.26 2.80 -4.36
N PRO A 278 -20.87 3.97 -3.87
CA PRO A 278 -21.26 5.26 -4.42
C PRO A 278 -20.88 5.39 -5.88
N GLY A 279 -21.82 5.84 -6.73
CA GLY A 279 -21.62 5.96 -8.17
C GLY A 279 -21.39 4.62 -8.89
N ASP A 280 -21.64 3.48 -8.21
CA ASP A 280 -21.26 2.16 -8.69
C ASP A 280 -19.77 2.09 -9.12
N ALA A 281 -18.87 2.84 -8.46
CA ALA A 281 -17.50 3.04 -8.90
C ALA A 281 -16.48 2.39 -7.97
N ALA A 282 -15.41 1.84 -8.58
CA ALA A 282 -14.18 1.41 -7.93
C ALA A 282 -12.98 2.11 -8.58
N VAL A 283 -12.05 2.58 -7.74
CA VAL A 283 -10.86 3.32 -8.21
C VAL A 283 -9.66 2.39 -8.28
N VAL A 284 -9.07 2.28 -9.46
CA VAL A 284 -7.91 1.42 -9.72
C VAL A 284 -6.82 2.20 -10.45
N THR A 285 -5.67 1.59 -10.67
CA THR A 285 -4.60 2.23 -11.43
C THR A 285 -4.57 1.77 -12.89
N VAL A 286 -3.81 2.48 -13.73
CA VAL A 286 -3.53 2.05 -15.11
C VAL A 286 -2.88 0.66 -15.18
N MET A 287 -2.36 0.14 -14.06
CA MET A 287 -1.75 -1.20 -14.00
C MET A 287 -2.73 -2.31 -13.66
N SER A 288 -3.97 -1.99 -13.26
CA SER A 288 -4.99 -3.02 -13.00
C SER A 288 -5.27 -3.83 -14.26
N SER A 289 -5.51 -5.13 -14.10
CA SER A 289 -5.56 -6.07 -15.22
C SER A 289 -6.73 -5.81 -16.18
N PHE A 290 -6.59 -6.19 -17.44
CA PHE A 290 -7.67 -6.16 -18.42
C PHE A 290 -8.91 -6.94 -17.93
N GLY A 291 -8.68 -8.04 -17.22
CA GLY A 291 -9.76 -8.83 -16.60
C GLY A 291 -10.62 -8.01 -15.64
N PHE A 292 -10.03 -7.07 -14.89
CA PHE A 292 -10.78 -6.18 -14.00
C PHE A 292 -11.71 -5.24 -14.78
N PHE A 293 -11.22 -4.60 -15.84
CA PHE A 293 -12.03 -3.67 -16.63
C PHE A 293 -13.20 -4.40 -17.32
N ARG A 294 -12.97 -5.62 -17.80
CA ARG A 294 -14.03 -6.47 -18.37
C ARG A 294 -15.05 -6.84 -17.30
N PHE A 295 -14.61 -7.33 -16.16
CA PHE A 295 -15.48 -7.66 -15.02
C PHE A 295 -16.31 -6.45 -14.57
N ALA A 296 -15.71 -5.29 -14.44
CA ALA A 296 -16.39 -4.06 -14.04
C ALA A 296 -17.51 -3.71 -15.02
N ARG A 297 -17.24 -3.72 -16.33
CA ARG A 297 -18.23 -3.48 -17.39
C ARG A 297 -19.39 -4.47 -17.33
N GLU A 298 -19.10 -5.78 -17.19
CA GLU A 298 -20.12 -6.84 -17.15
C GLU A 298 -21.01 -6.76 -15.90
N ASN A 299 -20.49 -6.22 -14.79
CA ASN A 299 -21.22 -6.05 -13.53
C ASN A 299 -21.80 -4.64 -13.35
N GLY A 300 -21.70 -3.76 -14.35
CA GLY A 300 -22.15 -2.38 -14.28
C GLY A 300 -21.44 -1.59 -13.19
N ILE A 301 -20.15 -1.86 -12.97
CA ILE A 301 -19.25 -1.13 -12.09
C ILE A 301 -18.43 -0.17 -12.94
N HIS A 302 -18.37 1.09 -12.54
CA HIS A 302 -17.52 2.09 -13.17
C HIS A 302 -16.10 1.95 -12.65
N ALA A 303 -15.14 1.62 -13.52
CA ALA A 303 -13.73 1.54 -13.19
C ALA A 303 -13.08 2.92 -13.42
N GLU A 304 -12.91 3.68 -12.35
CA GLU A 304 -12.12 4.92 -12.36
C GLU A 304 -10.64 4.60 -12.37
N THR A 305 -9.89 5.20 -13.29
CA THR A 305 -8.47 4.88 -13.50
C THR A 305 -7.57 6.05 -13.13
N THR A 306 -6.54 5.78 -12.34
CA THR A 306 -5.53 6.76 -11.93
C THR A 306 -4.14 6.36 -12.38
N LYS A 307 -3.17 7.26 -12.19
CA LYS A 307 -1.74 6.93 -12.25
C LYS A 307 -1.41 5.89 -11.17
N VAL A 308 -0.29 5.18 -11.35
CA VAL A 308 0.25 4.24 -10.35
C VAL A 308 0.66 5.00 -9.10
N GLY A 309 0.23 4.49 -7.95
CA GLY A 309 0.50 5.02 -6.62
C GLY A 309 -0.79 5.20 -5.82
N ASP A 310 -0.77 4.69 -4.60
CA ASP A 310 -1.89 4.72 -3.65
C ASP A 310 -2.41 6.13 -3.37
N ARG A 311 -1.53 7.14 -3.38
CA ARG A 311 -1.86 8.55 -3.24
C ARG A 311 -2.90 8.98 -4.30
N TYR A 312 -2.67 8.65 -5.58
CA TYR A 312 -3.58 9.03 -6.67
C TYR A 312 -4.92 8.32 -6.59
N VAL A 313 -4.91 7.06 -6.15
CA VAL A 313 -6.14 6.29 -5.88
C VAL A 313 -6.96 6.99 -4.80
N LEU A 314 -6.34 7.29 -3.66
CA LEU A 314 -6.99 7.93 -2.52
C LEU A 314 -7.51 9.35 -2.86
N GLU A 315 -6.73 10.15 -3.57
CA GLU A 315 -7.14 11.50 -4.02
C GLU A 315 -8.39 11.43 -4.90
N ASN A 316 -8.43 10.49 -5.84
CA ASN A 316 -9.61 10.28 -6.69
C ASN A 316 -10.82 9.85 -5.86
N MET A 317 -10.64 8.90 -4.93
CA MET A 317 -11.69 8.44 -4.03
C MET A 317 -12.26 9.57 -3.18
N ARG A 318 -11.39 10.44 -2.62
CA ARG A 318 -11.81 11.60 -1.81
C ARG A 318 -12.58 12.62 -2.64
N LYS A 319 -12.06 12.96 -3.81
CA LYS A 319 -12.65 13.96 -4.72
C LYS A 319 -14.04 13.57 -5.18
N ASN A 320 -14.26 12.30 -5.47
CA ASN A 320 -15.51 11.81 -6.07
C ASN A 320 -16.43 11.11 -5.04
N GLY A 321 -15.99 10.94 -3.80
CA GLY A 321 -16.78 10.31 -2.75
C GLY A 321 -16.85 8.79 -2.85
N TYR A 322 -15.93 8.12 -3.57
CA TYR A 322 -15.92 6.67 -3.74
C TYR A 322 -15.40 5.94 -2.50
N ASN A 323 -15.87 4.72 -2.25
CA ASN A 323 -15.62 3.98 -1.02
C ASN A 323 -14.57 2.87 -1.16
N ILE A 324 -14.30 2.39 -2.37
CA ILE A 324 -13.34 1.30 -2.62
C ILE A 324 -12.36 1.69 -3.72
N GLY A 325 -11.10 1.39 -3.51
CA GLY A 325 -10.05 1.53 -4.53
C GLY A 325 -8.79 0.83 -4.10
N GLY A 326 -7.83 0.71 -5.01
CA GLY A 326 -6.55 0.09 -4.69
C GLY A 326 -5.74 -0.33 -5.90
N GLU A 327 -4.80 -1.22 -5.65
CA GLU A 327 -3.81 -1.68 -6.63
C GLU A 327 -3.75 -3.21 -6.67
N GLN A 328 -3.31 -3.76 -7.79
CA GLN A 328 -3.09 -5.19 -7.97
C GLN A 328 -2.15 -5.80 -6.91
N SER A 329 -1.24 -5.00 -6.36
CA SER A 329 -0.30 -5.37 -5.29
C SER A 329 -0.97 -5.70 -3.96
N GLY A 330 -2.30 -5.50 -3.84
CA GLY A 330 -3.05 -5.76 -2.61
C GLY A 330 -3.17 -4.57 -1.66
N HIS A 331 -2.69 -3.38 -2.05
CA HIS A 331 -2.97 -2.14 -1.32
C HIS A 331 -4.40 -1.70 -1.62
N ILE A 332 -5.33 -1.98 -0.72
CA ILE A 332 -6.78 -1.77 -0.90
C ILE A 332 -7.31 -0.83 0.17
N ILE A 333 -8.00 0.21 -0.26
CA ILE A 333 -8.54 1.28 0.58
C ILE A 333 -10.06 1.12 0.69
N PHE A 334 -10.55 0.93 1.89
CA PHE A 334 -11.97 1.05 2.24
C PHE A 334 -12.20 2.38 2.94
N ARG A 335 -12.46 3.44 2.17
CA ARG A 335 -12.51 4.81 2.68
C ARG A 335 -13.54 5.05 3.79
N GLU A 336 -14.59 4.23 3.86
CA GLU A 336 -15.58 4.29 4.95
C GLU A 336 -15.01 3.81 6.30
N TYR A 337 -13.90 3.08 6.31
CA TYR A 337 -13.26 2.56 7.51
C TYR A 337 -11.89 3.17 7.76
N MET A 338 -11.06 3.30 6.70
CA MET A 338 -9.66 3.67 6.83
C MET A 338 -9.25 4.76 5.83
N PRO A 339 -8.38 5.69 6.22
CA PRO A 339 -7.87 6.74 5.33
C PRO A 339 -6.71 6.27 4.44
N THR A 340 -6.30 5.01 4.51
CA THR A 340 -5.20 4.41 3.74
C THR A 340 -5.49 2.95 3.46
N GLY A 341 -4.65 2.29 2.64
CA GLY A 341 -4.71 0.85 2.45
C GLY A 341 -4.46 0.08 3.73
N ASP A 342 -5.16 -1.05 3.89
CA ASP A 342 -5.11 -1.86 5.09
C ASP A 342 -5.25 -3.34 4.73
N GLY A 343 -4.15 -4.09 4.92
CA GLY A 343 -4.10 -5.50 4.59
C GLY A 343 -4.96 -6.36 5.51
N GLU A 344 -4.92 -6.09 6.82
CA GLU A 344 -5.71 -6.83 7.80
C GLU A 344 -7.22 -6.57 7.62
N LEU A 345 -7.61 -5.32 7.37
CA LEU A 345 -8.99 -4.99 7.00
C LEU A 345 -9.42 -5.72 5.73
N SER A 346 -8.57 -5.73 4.71
CA SER A 346 -8.84 -6.43 3.45
C SER A 346 -9.07 -7.92 3.66
N ALA A 347 -8.24 -8.56 4.48
CA ALA A 347 -8.37 -9.98 4.84
C ALA A 347 -9.72 -10.29 5.51
N ILE A 348 -10.09 -9.52 6.54
CA ILE A 348 -11.35 -9.79 7.28
C ILE A 348 -12.59 -9.41 6.46
N GLN A 349 -12.54 -8.39 5.59
CA GLN A 349 -13.63 -8.08 4.68
C GLN A 349 -13.79 -9.17 3.61
N LEU A 350 -12.69 -9.78 3.13
CA LEU A 350 -12.75 -10.92 2.22
C LEU A 350 -13.46 -12.12 2.88
N MET A 351 -13.06 -12.47 4.10
CA MET A 351 -13.70 -13.51 4.89
C MET A 351 -15.18 -13.22 5.16
N ARG A 352 -15.54 -11.94 5.42
CA ARG A 352 -16.93 -11.50 5.57
C ARG A 352 -17.74 -11.77 4.30
N VAL A 353 -17.19 -11.46 3.12
CA VAL A 353 -17.87 -11.73 1.84
C VAL A 353 -18.08 -13.24 1.65
N MET A 354 -17.06 -14.07 1.88
CA MET A 354 -17.18 -15.53 1.83
C MET A 354 -18.26 -16.04 2.78
N LYS A 355 -18.25 -15.58 4.04
CA LYS A 355 -19.26 -15.97 5.05
C LYS A 355 -20.66 -15.59 4.64
N LYS A 356 -20.85 -14.39 4.11
CA LYS A 356 -22.14 -13.83 3.74
C LYS A 356 -22.74 -14.50 2.50
N THR A 357 -21.90 -14.82 1.52
CA THR A 357 -22.33 -15.47 0.28
C THR A 357 -22.46 -16.99 0.42
N GLY A 358 -21.71 -17.58 1.36
CA GLY A 358 -21.58 -19.04 1.49
C GLY A 358 -20.76 -19.66 0.37
N GLU A 359 -19.99 -18.87 -0.38
CA GLU A 359 -19.21 -19.32 -1.54
C GLU A 359 -17.72 -19.40 -1.19
N PRO A 360 -16.99 -20.42 -1.67
CA PRO A 360 -15.55 -20.50 -1.50
C PRO A 360 -14.84 -19.40 -2.30
N LEU A 361 -13.61 -19.08 -1.89
CA LEU A 361 -12.85 -17.99 -2.49
C LEU A 361 -12.57 -18.22 -3.98
N SER A 362 -12.31 -19.45 -4.40
CA SER A 362 -12.09 -19.79 -5.82
C SER A 362 -13.27 -19.42 -6.71
N VAL A 363 -14.50 -19.58 -6.22
CA VAL A 363 -15.72 -19.21 -6.95
C VAL A 363 -15.85 -17.68 -7.02
N LEU A 364 -15.57 -16.98 -5.94
CA LEU A 364 -15.63 -15.52 -5.90
C LEU A 364 -14.59 -14.89 -6.82
N ALA A 365 -13.35 -15.35 -6.75
CA ALA A 365 -12.22 -14.87 -7.57
C ALA A 365 -12.36 -15.25 -9.04
N GLY A 366 -12.88 -16.45 -9.32
CA GLY A 366 -13.10 -16.95 -10.68
C GLY A 366 -14.09 -16.13 -11.52
N ARG A 367 -14.88 -15.23 -10.88
CA ARG A 367 -15.75 -14.29 -11.60
C ARG A 367 -14.97 -13.19 -12.32
N MET A 368 -13.76 -12.93 -11.89
CA MET A 368 -12.80 -12.07 -12.57
C MET A 368 -11.60 -12.93 -12.99
N PRO A 369 -11.62 -13.52 -14.19
CA PRO A 369 -10.49 -14.31 -14.66
C PRO A 369 -9.27 -13.42 -14.91
N ILE A 370 -8.10 -13.94 -14.52
CA ILE A 370 -6.81 -13.28 -14.81
C ILE A 370 -6.52 -13.48 -16.30
N THR A 371 -6.20 -12.37 -16.97
CA THR A 371 -5.81 -12.37 -18.37
C THR A 371 -4.29 -12.55 -18.49
N PRO A 372 -3.80 -13.39 -19.42
CA PRO A 372 -2.37 -13.46 -19.72
C PRO A 372 -1.76 -12.09 -20.01
N GLN A 373 -0.54 -11.86 -19.52
CA GLN A 373 0.20 -10.60 -19.66
C GLN A 373 1.62 -10.86 -20.12
N VAL A 374 2.13 -10.02 -21.02
CA VAL A 374 3.54 -9.94 -21.38
C VAL A 374 4.05 -8.55 -21.05
N LEU A 375 5.09 -8.47 -20.22
CA LEU A 375 5.78 -7.22 -19.87
C LEU A 375 7.23 -7.28 -20.35
N LEU A 376 7.61 -6.36 -21.23
CA LEU A 376 8.97 -6.19 -21.71
C LEU A 376 9.54 -4.85 -21.26
N ASN A 377 10.79 -4.83 -20.85
CA ASN A 377 11.53 -3.63 -20.49
C ASN A 377 12.52 -3.27 -21.59
N VAL A 378 12.41 -2.07 -22.13
CA VAL A 378 13.33 -1.53 -23.14
C VAL A 378 14.21 -0.48 -22.46
N ALA A 379 15.53 -0.63 -22.50
CA ALA A 379 16.44 0.37 -21.96
C ALA A 379 16.25 1.70 -22.67
N ALA A 380 16.09 2.79 -21.92
CA ALA A 380 15.77 4.10 -22.44
C ALA A 380 16.39 5.20 -21.58
N ASP A 381 17.07 6.13 -22.19
CA ASP A 381 17.50 7.38 -21.57
C ASP A 381 16.38 8.41 -21.52
N ARG A 382 16.68 9.61 -21.07
CA ARG A 382 15.70 10.68 -20.94
C ARG A 382 15.11 11.13 -22.30
N ASP A 383 15.97 11.29 -23.28
CA ASP A 383 15.58 11.79 -24.60
C ASP A 383 14.64 10.81 -25.31
N MET A 384 14.90 9.51 -25.15
CA MET A 384 14.01 8.44 -25.65
C MET A 384 12.66 8.42 -24.98
N LYS A 385 12.63 8.63 -23.65
CA LYS A 385 11.37 8.69 -22.90
C LYS A 385 10.51 9.88 -23.35
N GLU A 386 11.13 11.01 -23.68
CA GLU A 386 10.46 12.18 -24.23
C GLU A 386 9.98 11.89 -25.67
N ALA A 387 10.84 11.29 -26.51
CA ALA A 387 10.51 10.94 -27.90
C ALA A 387 9.37 9.91 -28.03
N LEU A 388 9.18 9.03 -27.02
CA LEU A 388 8.10 8.04 -27.02
C LEU A 388 6.71 8.68 -27.21
N HIS A 389 6.49 9.83 -26.58
CA HIS A 389 5.19 10.53 -26.61
C HIS A 389 5.03 11.44 -27.84
N GLU A 390 6.09 11.70 -28.57
CA GLU A 390 6.13 12.63 -29.71
C GLU A 390 6.33 11.95 -31.07
N SER A 391 6.50 10.60 -31.09
CA SER A 391 6.76 9.84 -32.32
C SER A 391 5.49 9.41 -33.03
N PRO A 392 5.18 9.97 -34.22
CA PRO A 392 4.04 9.52 -35.01
C PRO A 392 4.16 8.07 -35.47
N GLU A 393 5.40 7.56 -35.68
CA GLU A 393 5.66 6.19 -36.06
C GLU A 393 5.29 5.22 -34.92
N MET A 394 5.54 5.63 -33.67
CA MET A 394 5.18 4.82 -32.51
C MET A 394 3.68 4.84 -32.25
N GLU A 395 3.04 6.00 -32.41
CA GLU A 395 1.58 6.14 -32.34
C GLU A 395 0.89 5.24 -33.35
N ALA A 396 1.28 5.29 -34.62
CA ALA A 396 0.74 4.42 -35.67
C ALA A 396 0.98 2.91 -35.38
N LEU A 397 2.13 2.56 -34.80
CA LEU A 397 2.42 1.17 -34.44
C LEU A 397 1.53 0.69 -33.28
N ILE A 398 1.27 1.57 -32.30
CA ILE A 398 0.35 1.28 -31.19
C ILE A 398 -1.06 1.06 -31.74
N GLU A 399 -1.58 1.97 -32.56
CA GLU A 399 -2.90 1.85 -33.19
C GLU A 399 -3.05 0.55 -33.98
N GLU A 400 -2.07 0.19 -34.82
CA GLU A 400 -2.07 -1.08 -35.55
C GLU A 400 -2.12 -2.29 -34.61
N CYS A 401 -1.36 -2.26 -33.51
CA CYS A 401 -1.37 -3.34 -32.53
C CYS A 401 -2.69 -3.40 -31.75
N GLU A 402 -3.28 -2.25 -31.42
CA GLU A 402 -4.59 -2.16 -30.77
C GLU A 402 -5.71 -2.68 -31.68
N GLU A 403 -5.70 -2.35 -32.97
CA GLU A 403 -6.65 -2.90 -33.94
C GLU A 403 -6.56 -4.43 -34.04
N ARG A 404 -5.35 -5.00 -34.00
CA ARG A 404 -5.16 -6.46 -34.02
C ARG A 404 -5.62 -7.14 -32.74
N LEU A 405 -5.46 -6.47 -31.59
CA LEU A 405 -5.86 -6.97 -30.29
C LEU A 405 -7.38 -6.85 -30.08
N GLY A 406 -8.00 -5.80 -30.63
CA GLY A 406 -9.42 -5.52 -30.55
C GLY A 406 -9.91 -5.44 -29.09
N ASP A 407 -11.12 -5.94 -28.86
CA ASP A 407 -11.76 -5.96 -27.52
C ASP A 407 -11.28 -7.11 -26.62
N THR A 408 -10.28 -7.89 -27.05
CA THR A 408 -9.79 -9.09 -26.33
C THR A 408 -8.56 -8.81 -25.47
N GLY A 409 -8.08 -7.57 -25.42
CA GLY A 409 -6.92 -7.20 -24.63
C GLY A 409 -6.67 -5.69 -24.61
N ARG A 410 -5.48 -5.32 -24.11
CA ARG A 410 -5.02 -3.92 -24.09
C ARG A 410 -3.51 -3.80 -24.19
N ILE A 411 -3.04 -2.62 -24.55
CA ILE A 411 -1.64 -2.23 -24.59
C ILE A 411 -1.41 -1.11 -23.59
N LEU A 412 -0.29 -1.16 -22.87
CA LEU A 412 0.17 -0.08 -22.02
C LEU A 412 1.68 0.10 -22.21
N ILE A 413 2.08 1.26 -22.75
CA ILE A 413 3.47 1.63 -22.89
C ILE A 413 3.73 2.86 -22.02
N ARG A 414 4.74 2.78 -21.17
CA ARG A 414 5.08 3.91 -20.29
C ARG A 414 6.56 4.01 -19.99
N ALA A 415 7.06 5.24 -19.89
CA ALA A 415 8.37 5.51 -19.34
C ALA A 415 8.39 5.22 -17.82
N SER A 416 9.45 4.57 -17.34
CA SER A 416 9.69 4.44 -15.91
C SER A 416 10.13 5.78 -15.33
N GLY A 417 9.54 6.18 -14.19
CA GLY A 417 9.92 7.41 -13.50
C GLY A 417 11.26 7.31 -12.76
N THR A 418 11.64 6.11 -12.33
CA THR A 418 12.80 5.87 -11.46
C THR A 418 13.93 5.12 -12.15
N GLU A 419 13.65 4.34 -13.18
CA GLU A 419 14.61 3.50 -13.89
C GLU A 419 14.83 3.99 -15.32
N PRO A 420 16.00 3.80 -15.94
CA PRO A 420 16.29 4.21 -17.30
C PRO A 420 15.70 3.20 -18.32
N LEU A 421 14.36 3.07 -18.34
CA LEU A 421 13.66 2.14 -19.23
C LEU A 421 12.23 2.61 -19.58
N ILE A 422 11.72 2.07 -20.69
CA ILE A 422 10.33 2.08 -21.11
C ILE A 422 9.76 0.68 -20.85
N ARG A 423 8.58 0.62 -20.28
CA ARG A 423 7.82 -0.62 -20.04
C ARG A 423 6.76 -0.78 -21.11
N VAL A 424 6.80 -1.90 -21.81
CA VAL A 424 5.83 -2.31 -22.83
C VAL A 424 5.04 -3.48 -22.25
N MET A 425 3.78 -3.28 -21.97
CA MET A 425 2.86 -4.29 -21.46
C MET A 425 1.75 -4.56 -22.47
N VAL A 426 1.52 -5.81 -22.77
CA VAL A 426 0.37 -6.28 -23.56
C VAL A 426 -0.36 -7.36 -22.78
N GLU A 427 -1.64 -7.19 -22.59
CA GLU A 427 -2.54 -8.16 -21.97
C GLU A 427 -3.61 -8.60 -22.96
N GLY A 428 -4.04 -9.85 -22.89
CA GLY A 428 -5.11 -10.35 -23.75
C GLY A 428 -5.34 -11.85 -23.59
N GLU A 429 -6.41 -12.34 -24.21
CA GLU A 429 -6.84 -13.73 -24.10
C GLU A 429 -5.91 -14.70 -24.86
N ASP A 430 -5.33 -14.28 -25.97
CA ASP A 430 -4.41 -15.07 -26.80
C ASP A 430 -2.94 -14.80 -26.41
N ALA A 431 -2.34 -15.75 -25.67
CA ALA A 431 -0.97 -15.65 -25.21
C ALA A 431 0.08 -15.55 -26.34
N ALA A 432 -0.19 -16.12 -27.51
CA ALA A 432 0.74 -16.04 -28.66
C ALA A 432 0.66 -14.65 -29.29
N LEU A 433 -0.54 -14.13 -29.49
CA LEU A 433 -0.76 -12.80 -30.05
C LEU A 433 -0.15 -11.70 -29.15
N ILE A 434 -0.41 -11.73 -27.84
CA ILE A 434 0.11 -10.70 -26.92
C ILE A 434 1.64 -10.70 -26.88
N ARG A 435 2.29 -11.88 -26.99
CA ARG A 435 3.75 -11.97 -27.06
C ARG A 435 4.28 -11.35 -28.34
N GLU A 436 3.70 -11.70 -29.50
CA GLU A 436 4.07 -11.12 -30.79
C GLU A 436 3.96 -9.59 -30.77
N LEU A 437 2.82 -9.07 -30.26
CA LEU A 437 2.58 -7.63 -30.21
C LEU A 437 3.53 -6.93 -29.23
N ALA A 438 3.81 -7.52 -28.07
CA ALA A 438 4.74 -6.96 -27.10
C ALA A 438 6.17 -6.86 -27.68
N GLU A 439 6.64 -7.92 -28.33
CA GLU A 439 7.96 -7.94 -28.99
C GLU A 439 8.04 -6.91 -30.13
N ARG A 440 6.99 -6.76 -30.91
CA ARG A 440 6.90 -5.76 -31.98
C ARG A 440 6.94 -4.33 -31.46
N LEU A 441 6.19 -4.04 -30.41
CA LEU A 441 6.16 -2.74 -29.75
C LEU A 441 7.49 -2.42 -29.07
N ALA A 442 8.12 -3.40 -28.41
CA ALA A 442 9.45 -3.24 -27.84
C ALA A 442 10.52 -2.92 -28.92
N ALA A 443 10.49 -3.63 -30.06
CA ALA A 443 11.37 -3.34 -31.19
C ALA A 443 11.08 -1.96 -31.82
N GLY A 444 9.83 -1.47 -31.76
CA GLY A 444 9.46 -0.09 -32.12
C GLY A 444 10.13 0.93 -31.21
N CYS A 445 10.04 0.72 -29.88
CA CYS A 445 10.72 1.58 -28.90
C CYS A 445 12.24 1.61 -29.10
N GLU A 446 12.88 0.46 -29.40
CA GLU A 446 14.33 0.39 -29.69
C GLU A 446 14.76 1.17 -30.94
N LYS A 447 13.85 1.36 -31.91
CA LYS A 447 14.13 2.16 -33.11
C LYS A 447 14.09 3.66 -32.88
N LEU A 448 13.40 4.13 -31.84
CA LEU A 448 13.45 5.54 -31.42
C LEU A 448 14.85 5.95 -30.94
N LEU A 449 15.75 4.96 -30.73
CA LEU A 449 17.16 5.11 -30.35
C LEU A 449 18.10 5.47 -31.52
N LYS A 450 17.65 5.32 -32.74
CA LYS A 450 18.50 5.45 -33.94
C LYS A 450 18.12 6.66 -34.80
#